data_0909bfd74e490f5afa65029205aad3e4
#
_entry.id   0909bfd74e490f5afa65029205aad3e4
#
_cell.length_a   1.000
_cell.length_b   1.000
_cell.length_c   1.000
_cell.angle_alpha   90.00
_cell.angle_beta   90.00
_cell.angle_gamma   90.00
#
_symmetry.space_group_name_H-M   'P 1'
#
loop_
_entity.id
_entity.type
_entity.pdbx_description
1 polymer ?
#
loop_
_entity_poly.entity_id
_entity_poly.type
_entity_poly.pdbx_seq_one_letter_code
_entity_poly.pdbx_strand_id
1 'polypeptide(L)'
;MSDPINVDQDDLCTMSVLTTASNYQFSAVDHDALGASQYTLVTIAIDASSSVAAFKKALEDCISTIIKACQGSPRSENIMVRVITFNSGIVEVHGFKPLASISVDDYVDSIYPSGMTALCDATQSSVEATQTCGLALVRDGYDVNGVVYILTDGQDNHSTATENTVRKSIETEAIYDLTVVLIGVNTQDSSYLDGFKNNCGITQYSDIGDASPSNLGKLGKMVSKSISSISTSLSNGQNASQSASSLLSF
;
A
#
# COMPACT_ATOMS: atom_id res chain seq x y z
N MET A 1 30.09 40.16 -17.90
CA MET A 1 29.23 39.84 -16.79
C MET A 1 28.34 38.70 -17.28
N SER A 2 28.72 37.49 -16.92
CA SER A 2 28.01 36.27 -17.26
C SER A 2 27.12 35.90 -16.07
N ASP A 3 25.80 35.79 -16.34
CA ASP A 3 24.83 35.36 -15.38
C ASP A 3 25.14 33.93 -14.87
N PRO A 4 24.94 33.65 -13.58
CA PRO A 4 25.10 32.30 -13.06
C PRO A 4 23.96 31.44 -13.58
N ILE A 5 24.34 30.34 -14.20
CA ILE A 5 23.44 29.25 -14.61
C ILE A 5 22.78 28.72 -13.34
N ASN A 6 21.47 28.93 -13.24
CA ASN A 6 20.62 28.30 -12.25
C ASN A 6 20.55 26.81 -12.62
N VAL A 7 21.31 25.98 -11.92
CA VAL A 7 21.17 24.53 -12.01
C VAL A 7 19.96 24.18 -11.15
N ASP A 8 18.83 23.90 -11.81
CA ASP A 8 17.73 23.20 -11.18
C ASP A 8 18.29 21.87 -10.65
N GLN A 9 18.47 21.81 -9.34
CA GLN A 9 18.66 20.56 -8.63
C GLN A 9 17.32 19.83 -8.69
N ASP A 10 17.12 19.01 -9.72
CA ASP A 10 16.29 17.83 -9.61
C ASP A 10 16.93 16.98 -8.49
N ASP A 11 16.36 17.08 -7.30
CA ASP A 11 16.59 16.15 -6.21
C ASP A 11 16.11 14.77 -6.67
N LEU A 12 16.95 14.10 -7.46
CA LEU A 12 16.84 12.69 -7.80
C LEU A 12 17.02 11.92 -6.49
N CYS A 13 15.90 11.69 -5.77
CA CYS A 13 15.87 10.81 -4.64
C CYS A 13 16.34 9.43 -5.14
N THR A 14 17.57 9.05 -4.82
CA THR A 14 18.16 7.80 -5.24
C THR A 14 17.32 6.66 -4.69
N MET A 15 16.91 5.71 -5.54
CA MET A 15 16.14 4.55 -5.15
C MET A 15 16.99 3.29 -5.23
N SER A 16 16.97 2.52 -4.15
CA SER A 16 17.64 1.21 -4.07
C SER A 16 16.63 0.08 -4.33
N VAL A 17 17.07 -0.98 -5.02
CA VAL A 17 16.30 -2.21 -5.19
C VAL A 17 16.62 -3.16 -4.05
N LEU A 18 15.60 -3.56 -3.33
CA LEU A 18 15.66 -4.48 -2.20
C LEU A 18 14.96 -5.80 -2.55
N THR A 19 15.27 -6.85 -1.79
CA THR A 19 14.69 -8.18 -1.99
C THR A 19 14.13 -8.70 -0.68
N THR A 20 12.90 -9.21 -0.72
CA THR A 20 12.22 -9.81 0.44
C THR A 20 12.72 -11.22 0.73
N ALA A 21 12.29 -11.78 1.86
CA ALA A 21 12.62 -13.15 2.25
C ALA A 21 12.16 -14.21 1.22
N SER A 22 11.05 -13.97 0.54
CA SER A 22 10.52 -14.84 -0.53
C SER A 22 10.98 -14.42 -1.94
N ASN A 23 12.07 -13.64 -2.04
CA ASN A 23 12.69 -13.17 -3.29
C ASN A 23 11.83 -12.24 -4.16
N TYR A 24 10.82 -11.57 -3.61
CA TYR A 24 10.17 -10.45 -4.29
C TYR A 24 11.09 -9.23 -4.28
N GLN A 25 11.21 -8.56 -5.43
CA GLN A 25 11.95 -7.32 -5.53
C GLN A 25 11.02 -6.10 -5.36
N PHE A 26 11.54 -5.06 -4.74
CA PHE A 26 10.85 -3.77 -4.61
C PHE A 26 11.87 -2.64 -4.52
N SER A 27 11.44 -1.41 -4.78
CA SER A 27 12.30 -0.24 -4.67
C SER A 27 11.91 0.65 -3.49
N ALA A 28 12.92 1.30 -2.90
CA ALA A 28 12.74 2.27 -1.82
C ALA A 28 13.78 3.38 -1.96
N VAL A 29 13.44 4.59 -1.50
CA VAL A 29 14.40 5.69 -1.46
C VAL A 29 15.50 5.40 -0.43
N ASP A 30 16.68 5.96 -0.65
CA ASP A 30 17.79 5.89 0.29
C ASP A 30 17.44 6.71 1.54
N HIS A 31 17.78 6.17 2.72
CA HIS A 31 17.39 6.75 4.00
C HIS A 31 18.06 8.08 4.29
N ASP A 32 19.24 8.35 3.68
CA ASP A 32 19.96 9.62 3.84
C ASP A 32 19.17 10.85 3.33
N ALA A 33 18.14 10.61 2.48
CA ALA A 33 17.25 11.64 1.97
C ALA A 33 16.03 11.91 2.88
N LEU A 34 15.88 11.20 4.00
CA LEU A 34 14.72 11.27 4.87
C LEU A 34 14.87 12.37 5.94
N GLY A 35 13.87 13.25 6.06
CA GLY A 35 13.92 14.43 6.94
C GLY A 35 13.18 14.28 8.27
N ALA A 36 12.34 13.25 8.45
CA ALA A 36 11.60 13.02 9.69
C ALA A 36 12.25 11.91 10.54
N SER A 37 11.91 11.84 11.82
CA SER A 37 12.37 10.77 12.73
C SER A 37 11.41 9.59 12.82
N GLN A 38 10.23 9.72 12.24
CA GLN A 38 9.15 8.71 12.31
C GLN A 38 8.53 8.56 10.94
N TYR A 39 8.26 7.30 10.53
CA TYR A 39 7.62 7.01 9.24
C TYR A 39 6.49 6.00 9.34
N THR A 40 5.40 6.31 8.66
CA THR A 40 4.33 5.36 8.36
C THR A 40 4.51 4.82 6.95
N LEU A 41 4.80 3.54 6.83
CA LEU A 41 4.91 2.85 5.55
C LEU A 41 3.52 2.42 5.09
N VAL A 42 3.14 2.82 3.88
CA VAL A 42 1.86 2.48 3.27
C VAL A 42 2.12 1.71 1.99
N THR A 43 1.62 0.48 1.90
CA THR A 43 1.58 -0.27 0.65
C THR A 43 0.13 -0.36 0.18
N ILE A 44 -0.12 -0.05 -1.10
CA ILE A 44 -1.40 -0.20 -1.76
C ILE A 44 -1.21 -1.17 -2.93
N ALA A 45 -1.80 -2.36 -2.81
CA ALA A 45 -1.81 -3.37 -3.86
C ALA A 45 -3.19 -3.42 -4.51
N ILE A 46 -3.23 -3.32 -5.84
CA ILE A 46 -4.45 -3.14 -6.60
C ILE A 46 -4.57 -4.24 -7.64
N ASP A 47 -5.69 -4.95 -7.58
CA ASP A 47 -6.03 -5.94 -8.59
C ASP A 47 -6.15 -5.28 -9.97
N ALA A 48 -5.42 -5.83 -10.92
CA ALA A 48 -5.43 -5.48 -12.33
C ALA A 48 -5.74 -6.70 -13.22
N SER A 49 -6.47 -7.68 -12.67
CA SER A 49 -6.98 -8.82 -13.44
C SER A 49 -8.01 -8.35 -14.46
N SER A 50 -8.35 -9.25 -15.40
CA SER A 50 -9.27 -8.90 -16.51
C SER A 50 -10.64 -8.42 -16.03
N SER A 51 -11.11 -8.86 -14.85
CA SER A 51 -12.43 -8.51 -14.29
C SER A 51 -12.57 -7.04 -13.93
N VAL A 52 -11.46 -6.35 -13.57
CA VAL A 52 -11.49 -4.93 -13.17
C VAL A 52 -11.59 -3.95 -14.35
N ALA A 53 -11.56 -4.45 -15.59
CA ALA A 53 -11.56 -3.60 -16.79
C ALA A 53 -12.74 -2.60 -16.84
N ALA A 54 -13.89 -3.01 -16.33
CA ALA A 54 -15.11 -2.19 -16.36
C ALA A 54 -15.05 -0.97 -15.42
N PHE A 55 -14.18 -0.99 -14.38
CA PHE A 55 -14.08 0.06 -13.37
C PHE A 55 -12.63 0.53 -13.13
N LYS A 56 -11.70 0.19 -14.04
CA LYS A 56 -10.30 0.62 -14.02
C LYS A 56 -10.15 2.09 -13.62
N LYS A 57 -10.82 2.98 -14.37
CA LYS A 57 -10.70 4.43 -14.14
C LYS A 57 -11.15 4.85 -12.74
N ALA A 58 -12.19 4.23 -12.22
CA ALA A 58 -12.68 4.53 -10.89
C ALA A 58 -11.70 4.07 -9.80
N LEU A 59 -10.94 2.99 -10.02
CA LEU A 59 -9.83 2.58 -9.15
C LEU A 59 -8.66 3.59 -9.21
N GLU A 60 -8.26 4.03 -10.38
CA GLU A 60 -7.22 5.05 -10.56
C GLU A 60 -7.61 6.36 -9.87
N ASP A 61 -8.85 6.81 -10.04
CA ASP A 61 -9.39 7.99 -9.35
C ASP A 61 -9.44 7.79 -7.82
N CYS A 62 -9.70 6.57 -7.35
CA CYS A 62 -9.67 6.23 -5.92
C CYS A 62 -8.25 6.38 -5.35
N ILE A 63 -7.22 5.83 -6.01
CA ILE A 63 -5.82 5.96 -5.58
C ILE A 63 -5.42 7.43 -5.54
N SER A 64 -5.69 8.17 -6.62
CA SER A 64 -5.41 9.61 -6.70
C SER A 64 -6.08 10.37 -5.54
N THR A 65 -7.30 9.98 -5.17
CA THR A 65 -8.04 10.56 -4.03
C THR A 65 -7.34 10.25 -2.70
N ILE A 66 -6.88 9.01 -2.50
CA ILE A 66 -6.13 8.60 -1.29
C ILE A 66 -4.87 9.46 -1.15
N ILE A 67 -4.06 9.50 -2.20
CA ILE A 67 -2.78 10.23 -2.21
C ILE A 67 -2.99 11.71 -1.95
N LYS A 68 -3.90 12.35 -2.69
CA LYS A 68 -4.21 13.77 -2.53
C LYS A 68 -4.70 14.12 -1.12
N ALA A 69 -5.53 13.27 -0.54
CA ALA A 69 -6.03 13.47 0.82
C ALA A 69 -4.91 13.29 1.87
N CYS A 70 -4.00 12.32 1.68
CA CYS A 70 -2.85 12.13 2.55
C CYS A 70 -1.86 13.30 2.44
N GLN A 71 -1.64 13.85 1.25
CA GLN A 71 -0.80 15.04 1.05
C GLN A 71 -1.33 16.28 1.78
N GLY A 72 -2.65 16.38 1.96
CA GLY A 72 -3.28 17.42 2.78
C GLY A 72 -3.21 17.18 4.30
N SER A 73 -2.65 16.06 4.75
CA SER A 73 -2.52 15.73 6.17
C SER A 73 -1.38 16.52 6.82
N PRO A 74 -1.52 16.97 8.08
CA PRO A 74 -0.40 17.55 8.85
C PRO A 74 0.80 16.60 9.02
N ARG A 75 0.60 15.30 8.81
CA ARG A 75 1.62 14.27 8.92
C ARG A 75 2.12 13.75 7.57
N SER A 76 1.87 14.48 6.48
CA SER A 76 2.26 14.07 5.12
C SER A 76 3.76 13.79 4.97
N GLU A 77 4.61 14.53 5.67
CA GLU A 77 6.07 14.37 5.68
C GLU A 77 6.53 13.06 6.35
N ASN A 78 5.66 12.45 7.16
CA ASN A 78 5.93 11.20 7.87
C ASN A 78 5.37 9.96 7.13
N ILE A 79 4.90 10.11 5.90
CA ILE A 79 4.28 9.01 5.14
C ILE A 79 5.14 8.67 3.95
N MET A 80 5.47 7.38 3.81
CA MET A 80 6.08 6.79 2.63
C MET A 80 5.09 5.82 2.00
N VAL A 81 4.93 5.90 0.68
CA VAL A 81 3.95 5.08 -0.03
C VAL A 81 4.63 4.25 -1.10
N ARG A 82 4.20 3.00 -1.20
CA ARG A 82 4.47 2.06 -2.30
C ARG A 82 3.16 1.68 -2.95
N VAL A 83 3.10 1.67 -4.29
CA VAL A 83 1.92 1.24 -5.04
C VAL A 83 2.31 0.14 -6.02
N ILE A 84 1.58 -0.95 -5.99
CA ILE A 84 1.69 -2.04 -6.95
C ILE A 84 0.34 -2.33 -7.59
N THR A 85 0.38 -2.85 -8.80
CA THR A 85 -0.73 -3.55 -9.44
C THR A 85 -0.39 -5.03 -9.56
N PHE A 86 -1.39 -5.90 -9.51
CA PHE A 86 -1.19 -7.33 -9.69
C PHE A 86 -2.30 -7.96 -10.54
N ASN A 87 -1.90 -8.94 -11.33
CA ASN A 87 -2.78 -9.81 -12.10
C ASN A 87 -2.19 -11.23 -12.07
N SER A 88 -1.71 -11.78 -13.20
CA SER A 88 -0.90 -13.01 -13.23
C SER A 88 0.53 -12.79 -12.72
N GLY A 89 0.92 -11.56 -12.42
CA GLY A 89 2.19 -11.14 -11.86
C GLY A 89 2.05 -9.83 -11.11
N ILE A 90 3.15 -9.35 -10.54
CA ILE A 90 3.18 -8.11 -9.75
C ILE A 90 3.96 -7.06 -10.55
N VAL A 91 3.38 -5.87 -10.67
CA VAL A 91 4.02 -4.71 -11.29
C VAL A 91 4.08 -3.58 -10.28
N GLU A 92 5.28 -3.06 -10.04
CA GLU A 92 5.47 -1.90 -9.17
C GLU A 92 5.19 -0.62 -9.96
N VAL A 93 4.16 0.14 -9.57
CA VAL A 93 3.89 1.48 -10.11
C VAL A 93 4.97 2.42 -9.61
N HIS A 94 5.24 2.37 -8.30
CA HIS A 94 6.44 2.94 -7.70
C HIS A 94 6.74 2.26 -6.36
N GLY A 95 8.02 2.22 -5.98
CA GLY A 95 8.50 1.75 -4.69
C GLY A 95 8.20 2.71 -3.55
N PHE A 96 8.74 2.40 -2.36
CA PHE A 96 8.59 3.29 -1.21
C PHE A 96 9.30 4.62 -1.45
N LYS A 97 8.53 5.69 -1.49
CA LYS A 97 9.04 7.06 -1.59
C LYS A 97 8.21 8.01 -0.71
N PRO A 98 8.80 9.14 -0.27
CA PRO A 98 8.07 10.14 0.50
C PRO A 98 6.82 10.60 -0.24
N LEU A 99 5.72 10.76 0.48
CA LEU A 99 4.43 11.18 -0.09
C LEU A 99 4.53 12.52 -0.84
N ALA A 100 5.42 13.41 -0.39
CA ALA A 100 5.64 14.71 -1.03
C ALA A 100 6.24 14.59 -2.45
N SER A 101 6.94 13.49 -2.77
CA SER A 101 7.53 13.23 -4.09
C SER A 101 6.59 12.52 -5.07
N ILE A 102 5.33 12.28 -4.67
CA ILE A 102 4.34 11.55 -5.47
C ILE A 102 3.43 12.54 -6.19
N SER A 103 3.32 12.41 -7.52
CA SER A 103 2.28 13.09 -8.28
C SER A 103 1.00 12.26 -8.34
N VAL A 104 -0.15 12.88 -8.18
CA VAL A 104 -1.45 12.20 -8.38
C VAL A 104 -1.64 11.76 -9.84
N ASP A 105 -0.94 12.40 -10.76
CA ASP A 105 -0.96 12.04 -12.19
C ASP A 105 -0.20 10.74 -12.49
N ASP A 106 0.66 10.27 -11.57
CA ASP A 106 1.38 8.99 -11.68
C ASP A 106 0.41 7.79 -11.80
N TYR A 107 -0.85 7.97 -11.41
CA TYR A 107 -1.86 6.91 -11.41
C TYR A 107 -2.80 6.92 -12.61
N VAL A 108 -2.70 7.94 -13.46
CA VAL A 108 -3.46 7.98 -14.71
C VAL A 108 -2.92 6.90 -15.64
N ASP A 109 -3.81 6.03 -16.11
CA ASP A 109 -3.45 4.87 -16.93
C ASP A 109 -2.39 3.94 -16.31
N SER A 110 -2.30 3.88 -14.97
CA SER A 110 -1.37 2.99 -14.26
C SER A 110 -1.87 1.55 -14.12
N ILE A 111 -3.18 1.30 -14.27
CA ILE A 111 -3.80 -0.02 -14.20
C ILE A 111 -4.00 -0.57 -15.60
N TYR A 112 -3.45 -1.73 -15.90
CA TYR A 112 -3.58 -2.44 -17.19
C TYR A 112 -4.33 -3.75 -16.99
N PRO A 113 -5.68 -3.76 -17.06
CA PRO A 113 -6.48 -4.95 -16.77
C PRO A 113 -6.18 -6.07 -17.74
N SER A 114 -5.66 -7.19 -17.24
CA SER A 114 -5.37 -8.38 -18.04
C SER A 114 -5.09 -9.60 -17.16
N GLY A 115 -5.18 -10.79 -17.73
CA GLY A 115 -4.74 -12.01 -17.07
C GLY A 115 -5.63 -12.46 -15.90
N MET A 116 -5.02 -13.21 -15.00
CA MET A 116 -5.63 -13.87 -13.84
C MET A 116 -5.32 -13.09 -12.56
N THR A 117 -5.67 -13.63 -11.39
CA THR A 117 -5.50 -12.95 -10.09
C THR A 117 -4.54 -13.72 -9.21
N ALA A 118 -3.32 -13.19 -8.99
CA ALA A 118 -2.32 -13.74 -8.09
C ALA A 118 -2.38 -13.06 -6.71
N LEU A 119 -3.50 -13.24 -5.99
CA LEU A 119 -3.81 -12.53 -4.75
C LEU A 119 -2.87 -12.91 -3.59
N CYS A 120 -2.52 -14.21 -3.44
CA CYS A 120 -1.57 -14.65 -2.43
C CYS A 120 -0.18 -14.06 -2.68
N ASP A 121 0.32 -14.10 -3.93
CA ASP A 121 1.63 -13.53 -4.28
C ASP A 121 1.68 -12.02 -4.00
N ALA A 122 0.64 -11.28 -4.40
CA ALA A 122 0.54 -9.84 -4.17
C ALA A 122 0.49 -9.49 -2.68
N THR A 123 -0.29 -10.25 -1.90
CA THR A 123 -0.39 -10.05 -0.46
C THR A 123 0.93 -10.34 0.23
N GLN A 124 1.57 -11.48 -0.09
CA GLN A 124 2.87 -11.86 0.49
C GLN A 124 3.95 -10.82 0.14
N SER A 125 4.07 -10.46 -1.14
CA SER A 125 5.03 -9.43 -1.59
C SER A 125 4.82 -8.09 -0.88
N SER A 126 3.57 -7.67 -0.71
CA SER A 126 3.23 -6.39 -0.05
C SER A 126 3.61 -6.38 1.43
N VAL A 127 3.29 -7.46 2.14
CA VAL A 127 3.64 -7.62 3.56
C VAL A 127 5.15 -7.64 3.74
N GLU A 128 5.85 -8.52 3.01
CA GLU A 128 7.30 -8.71 3.15
C GLU A 128 8.09 -7.47 2.72
N ALA A 129 7.66 -6.76 1.66
CA ALA A 129 8.31 -5.51 1.26
C ALA A 129 8.16 -4.43 2.32
N THR A 130 6.96 -4.30 2.92
CA THR A 130 6.72 -3.34 4.01
C THR A 130 7.58 -3.69 5.22
N GLN A 131 7.63 -4.96 5.62
CA GLN A 131 8.47 -5.42 6.73
C GLN A 131 9.96 -5.17 6.48
N THR A 132 10.45 -5.50 5.28
CA THR A 132 11.87 -5.33 4.92
C THR A 132 12.28 -3.86 4.93
N CYS A 133 11.46 -2.98 4.34
CA CYS A 133 11.70 -1.54 4.35
C CYS A 133 11.66 -0.99 5.78
N GLY A 134 10.64 -1.35 6.56
CA GLY A 134 10.50 -0.87 7.93
C GLY A 134 11.62 -1.35 8.85
N LEU A 135 12.09 -2.59 8.68
CA LEU A 135 13.24 -3.12 9.44
C LEU A 135 14.51 -2.34 9.12
N ALA A 136 14.73 -1.97 7.86
CA ALA A 136 15.87 -1.14 7.47
C ALA A 136 15.80 0.24 8.16
N LEU A 137 14.65 0.90 8.13
CA LEU A 137 14.42 2.19 8.80
C LEU A 137 14.64 2.09 10.33
N VAL A 138 14.11 1.05 10.98
CA VAL A 138 14.31 0.85 12.43
C VAL A 138 15.80 0.68 12.77
N ARG A 139 16.55 -0.05 11.95
CA ARG A 139 18.02 -0.22 12.13
C ARG A 139 18.76 1.11 12.01
N ASP A 140 18.27 2.02 11.20
CA ASP A 140 18.83 3.37 11.04
C ASP A 140 18.30 4.37 12.08
N GLY A 141 17.50 3.89 13.05
CA GLY A 141 17.08 4.68 14.22
C GLY A 141 15.74 5.42 14.06
N TYR A 142 14.96 5.10 13.03
CA TYR A 142 13.62 5.67 12.83
C TYR A 142 12.56 4.91 13.61
N ASP A 143 11.55 5.61 14.12
CA ASP A 143 10.31 5.00 14.59
C ASP A 143 9.41 4.68 13.38
N VAL A 144 8.89 3.45 13.32
CA VAL A 144 8.13 2.98 12.16
C VAL A 144 6.82 2.32 12.56
N ASN A 145 5.79 2.52 11.78
CA ASN A 145 4.64 1.62 11.69
C ASN A 145 4.27 1.40 10.20
N GLY A 146 3.42 0.41 9.93
CA GLY A 146 3.08 0.06 8.56
C GLY A 146 1.62 -0.32 8.38
N VAL A 147 1.11 -0.07 7.17
CA VAL A 147 -0.19 -0.56 6.74
C VAL A 147 -0.13 -1.04 5.29
N VAL A 148 -0.74 -2.17 5.04
CA VAL A 148 -0.88 -2.77 3.71
C VAL A 148 -2.35 -2.83 3.36
N TYR A 149 -2.76 -2.21 2.27
CA TYR A 149 -4.09 -2.29 1.68
C TYR A 149 -4.04 -3.17 0.44
N ILE A 150 -4.89 -4.21 0.40
CA ILE A 150 -5.06 -5.10 -0.74
C ILE A 150 -6.47 -4.90 -1.28
N LEU A 151 -6.58 -4.38 -2.51
CA LEU A 151 -7.84 -4.14 -3.20
C LEU A 151 -8.01 -5.21 -4.29
N THR A 152 -9.10 -5.99 -4.22
CA THR A 152 -9.40 -7.05 -5.20
C THR A 152 -10.90 -7.21 -5.40
N ASP A 153 -11.31 -7.67 -6.58
CA ASP A 153 -12.70 -8.02 -6.90
C ASP A 153 -12.96 -9.54 -6.89
N GLY A 154 -11.91 -10.35 -6.69
CA GLY A 154 -12.00 -11.78 -6.93
C GLY A 154 -11.13 -12.69 -6.09
N GLN A 155 -11.19 -13.95 -6.52
CA GLN A 155 -10.50 -15.06 -5.87
C GLN A 155 -9.09 -15.23 -6.44
N ASP A 156 -8.17 -15.74 -5.61
CA ASP A 156 -6.88 -16.23 -6.10
C ASP A 156 -7.07 -17.39 -7.09
N ASN A 157 -6.44 -17.27 -8.23
CA ASN A 157 -6.49 -18.30 -9.25
C ASN A 157 -5.18 -18.47 -10.03
N HIS A 158 -4.09 -17.79 -9.57
CA HIS A 158 -2.81 -17.84 -10.29
C HIS A 158 -1.56 -17.78 -9.39
N SER A 159 -1.69 -17.61 -8.09
CA SER A 159 -0.52 -17.48 -7.21
C SER A 159 0.33 -18.74 -7.15
N THR A 160 1.62 -18.56 -6.95
CA THR A 160 2.57 -19.58 -6.51
C THR A 160 2.57 -19.71 -4.99
N ALA A 161 2.44 -18.59 -4.29
CA ALA A 161 2.25 -18.54 -2.85
C ALA A 161 0.91 -19.15 -2.44
N THR A 162 0.81 -19.55 -1.19
CA THR A 162 -0.39 -20.12 -0.58
C THR A 162 -0.87 -19.25 0.59
N GLU A 163 -2.13 -19.36 0.98
CA GLU A 163 -2.66 -18.68 2.17
C GLU A 163 -1.82 -18.95 3.42
N ASN A 164 -1.25 -20.17 3.55
CA ASN A 164 -0.36 -20.51 4.66
C ASN A 164 0.98 -19.76 4.61
N THR A 165 1.55 -19.53 3.42
CA THR A 165 2.79 -18.74 3.28
C THR A 165 2.53 -17.26 3.55
N VAL A 166 1.38 -16.73 3.11
CA VAL A 166 0.93 -15.37 3.45
C VAL A 166 0.77 -15.22 4.97
N ARG A 167 0.10 -16.19 5.62
CA ARG A 167 -0.05 -16.19 7.08
C ARG A 167 1.29 -16.13 7.79
N LYS A 168 2.25 -16.94 7.37
CA LYS A 168 3.59 -16.95 7.97
C LYS A 168 4.28 -15.59 7.81
N SER A 169 4.15 -14.93 6.66
CA SER A 169 4.72 -13.61 6.46
C SER A 169 4.06 -12.56 7.37
N ILE A 170 2.73 -12.64 7.59
CA ILE A 170 2.01 -11.73 8.50
C ILE A 170 2.37 -12.00 9.97
N GLU A 171 2.49 -13.28 10.36
CA GLU A 171 2.82 -13.70 11.73
C GLU A 171 4.31 -13.56 12.08
N THR A 172 5.17 -13.29 11.08
CA THR A 172 6.57 -12.97 11.35
C THR A 172 6.64 -11.77 12.27
N GLU A 173 7.30 -11.91 13.42
CA GLU A 173 7.43 -10.84 14.42
C GLU A 173 8.06 -9.61 13.77
N ALA A 174 7.22 -8.65 13.42
CA ALA A 174 7.67 -7.32 13.02
C ALA A 174 8.14 -6.57 14.27
N ILE A 175 9.27 -5.87 14.16
CA ILE A 175 9.82 -5.03 15.24
C ILE A 175 8.92 -3.81 15.48
N TYR A 176 7.94 -3.60 14.60
CA TYR A 176 7.00 -2.47 14.63
C TYR A 176 5.58 -2.95 14.25
N ASP A 177 4.59 -2.13 14.54
CA ASP A 177 3.19 -2.44 14.23
C ASP A 177 2.93 -2.44 12.72
N LEU A 178 2.47 -3.58 12.19
CA LEU A 178 2.00 -3.75 10.81
C LEU A 178 0.53 -4.16 10.79
N THR A 179 -0.29 -3.39 10.10
CA THR A 179 -1.70 -3.69 9.86
C THR A 179 -1.91 -4.12 8.41
N VAL A 180 -2.62 -5.22 8.19
CA VAL A 180 -3.00 -5.68 6.84
C VAL A 180 -4.50 -5.60 6.68
N VAL A 181 -4.96 -4.95 5.61
CA VAL A 181 -6.37 -4.67 5.32
C VAL A 181 -6.70 -5.21 3.94
N LEU A 182 -7.65 -6.13 3.87
CA LEU A 182 -8.24 -6.62 2.63
C LEU A 182 -9.50 -5.81 2.30
N ILE A 183 -9.63 -5.37 1.06
CA ILE A 183 -10.77 -4.60 0.58
C ILE A 183 -11.35 -5.29 -0.63
N GLY A 184 -12.57 -5.78 -0.49
CA GLY A 184 -13.37 -6.31 -1.58
C GLY A 184 -14.04 -5.19 -2.36
N VAL A 185 -13.89 -5.20 -3.69
CA VAL A 185 -14.45 -4.21 -4.61
C VAL A 185 -15.23 -4.94 -5.68
N ASN A 186 -16.54 -4.72 -5.77
CA ASN A 186 -17.41 -5.40 -6.75
C ASN A 186 -17.34 -6.93 -6.68
N THR A 187 -17.21 -7.47 -5.47
CA THR A 187 -16.98 -8.90 -5.24
C THR A 187 -18.21 -9.73 -5.63
N GLN A 188 -17.99 -10.84 -6.37
CA GLN A 188 -19.03 -11.80 -6.71
C GLN A 188 -19.32 -12.77 -5.54
N ASP A 189 -18.31 -13.03 -4.72
CA ASP A 189 -18.36 -13.95 -3.59
C ASP A 189 -17.55 -13.38 -2.41
N SER A 190 -18.23 -12.61 -1.56
CA SER A 190 -17.62 -12.03 -0.36
C SER A 190 -17.21 -13.09 0.67
N SER A 191 -17.82 -14.29 0.63
CA SER A 191 -17.50 -15.38 1.55
C SER A 191 -16.09 -15.93 1.30
N TYR A 192 -15.62 -15.92 0.05
CA TYR A 192 -14.25 -16.29 -0.29
C TYR A 192 -13.25 -15.33 0.36
N LEU A 193 -13.44 -14.02 0.22
CA LEU A 193 -12.53 -13.03 0.78
C LEU A 193 -12.53 -13.01 2.31
N ASP A 194 -13.67 -13.29 2.94
CA ASP A 194 -13.71 -13.48 4.41
C ASP A 194 -12.93 -14.74 4.83
N GLY A 195 -13.09 -15.84 4.08
CA GLY A 195 -12.27 -17.05 4.25
C GLY A 195 -10.78 -16.78 4.05
N PHE A 196 -10.41 -16.10 2.98
CA PHE A 196 -9.03 -15.72 2.66
C PHE A 196 -8.42 -14.87 3.79
N LYS A 197 -9.15 -13.85 4.26
CA LYS A 197 -8.76 -13.04 5.42
C LYS A 197 -8.45 -13.91 6.64
N ASN A 198 -9.33 -14.83 6.99
CA ASN A 198 -9.18 -15.69 8.16
C ASN A 198 -8.01 -16.68 8.00
N ASN A 199 -7.87 -17.29 6.81
CA ASN A 199 -6.81 -18.26 6.51
C ASN A 199 -5.43 -17.61 6.47
N CYS A 200 -5.31 -16.40 5.95
CA CYS A 200 -4.06 -15.65 5.89
C CYS A 200 -3.71 -14.91 7.21
N GLY A 201 -4.65 -14.79 8.16
CA GLY A 201 -4.42 -14.00 9.38
C GLY A 201 -4.44 -12.50 9.14
N ILE A 202 -5.12 -12.04 8.08
CA ILE A 202 -5.26 -10.61 7.75
C ILE A 202 -6.06 -9.92 8.86
N THR A 203 -5.62 -8.73 9.25
CA THR A 203 -6.16 -7.99 10.40
C THR A 203 -7.61 -7.59 10.18
N GLN A 204 -7.94 -7.08 8.99
CA GLN A 204 -9.26 -6.53 8.68
C GLN A 204 -9.71 -6.86 7.26
N TYR A 205 -11.02 -7.02 7.09
CA TYR A 205 -11.67 -7.12 5.79
C TYR A 205 -12.84 -6.14 5.73
N SER A 206 -12.99 -5.47 4.60
CA SER A 206 -14.13 -4.61 4.30
C SER A 206 -14.57 -4.84 2.85
N ASP A 207 -15.86 -5.06 2.64
CA ASP A 207 -16.46 -5.13 1.31
C ASP A 207 -17.16 -3.80 1.03
N ILE A 208 -16.78 -3.14 -0.05
CA ILE A 208 -17.38 -1.85 -0.42
C ILE A 208 -18.59 -1.99 -1.34
N GLY A 209 -19.00 -3.22 -1.67
CA GLY A 209 -20.06 -3.52 -2.63
C GLY A 209 -19.64 -3.21 -4.06
N ASP A 210 -20.45 -2.46 -4.79
CA ASP A 210 -20.16 -2.14 -6.19
C ASP A 210 -19.00 -1.15 -6.35
N ALA A 211 -18.33 -1.23 -7.51
CA ALA A 211 -17.23 -0.35 -7.89
C ALA A 211 -17.71 1.01 -8.44
N SER A 212 -18.85 1.52 -7.96
CA SER A 212 -19.33 2.84 -8.38
C SER A 212 -18.35 3.95 -7.96
N PRO A 213 -18.23 5.04 -8.72
CA PRO A 213 -17.41 6.19 -8.34
C PRO A 213 -17.75 6.73 -6.95
N SER A 214 -19.01 6.61 -6.51
CA SER A 214 -19.46 7.02 -5.18
C SER A 214 -18.81 6.15 -4.09
N ASN A 215 -18.87 4.82 -4.23
CA ASN A 215 -18.32 3.88 -3.25
C ASN A 215 -16.79 3.95 -3.22
N LEU A 216 -16.15 4.00 -4.38
CA LEU A 216 -14.69 4.17 -4.46
C LEU A 216 -14.23 5.54 -3.91
N GLY A 217 -15.03 6.59 -4.10
CA GLY A 217 -14.76 7.89 -3.48
C GLY A 217 -14.89 7.86 -1.94
N LYS A 218 -15.83 7.08 -1.39
CA LYS A 218 -15.91 6.84 0.07
C LYS A 218 -14.72 6.02 0.55
N LEU A 219 -14.34 4.96 -0.17
CA LEU A 219 -13.16 4.16 0.12
C LEU A 219 -11.90 5.04 0.18
N GLY A 220 -11.68 5.89 -0.82
CA GLY A 220 -10.54 6.80 -0.84
C GLY A 220 -10.46 7.68 0.41
N LYS A 221 -11.59 8.25 0.84
CA LYS A 221 -11.67 9.04 2.09
C LYS A 221 -11.42 8.19 3.34
N MET A 222 -11.93 6.97 3.38
CA MET A 222 -11.76 6.06 4.51
C MET A 222 -10.31 5.63 4.65
N VAL A 223 -9.67 5.21 3.57
CA VAL A 223 -8.25 4.79 3.56
C VAL A 223 -7.35 5.95 3.95
N SER A 224 -7.53 7.14 3.38
CA SER A 224 -6.71 8.31 3.73
C SER A 224 -6.87 8.73 5.21
N LYS A 225 -8.08 8.63 5.75
CA LYS A 225 -8.34 8.90 7.17
C LYS A 225 -7.67 7.84 8.07
N SER A 226 -7.71 6.56 7.66
CA SER A 226 -7.02 5.47 8.34
C SER A 226 -5.51 5.69 8.36
N ILE A 227 -4.89 6.01 7.22
CA ILE A 227 -3.46 6.33 7.13
C ILE A 227 -3.08 7.49 8.05
N SER A 228 -3.84 8.57 8.03
CA SER A 228 -3.58 9.73 8.89
C SER A 228 -3.70 9.39 10.39
N SER A 229 -4.65 8.54 10.76
CA SER A 229 -4.83 8.08 12.14
C SER A 229 -3.67 7.19 12.59
N ILE A 230 -3.23 6.25 11.75
CA ILE A 230 -2.09 5.37 12.00
C ILE A 230 -0.81 6.20 12.16
N SER A 231 -0.57 7.18 11.30
CA SER A 231 0.58 8.07 11.43
C SER A 231 0.55 8.93 12.70
N THR A 232 -0.64 9.33 13.16
CA THR A 232 -0.82 10.07 14.41
C THR A 232 -0.60 9.19 15.64
N SER A 233 -1.05 7.92 15.62
CA SER A 233 -0.83 7.00 16.74
C SER A 233 0.65 6.71 16.97
N LEU A 234 1.46 6.63 15.93
CA LEU A 234 2.91 6.49 16.05
C LEU A 234 3.51 7.63 16.86
N SER A 235 3.13 8.88 16.58
CA SER A 235 3.62 10.05 17.32
C SER A 235 3.19 10.08 18.80
N ASN A 236 2.09 9.38 19.13
CA ASN A 236 1.55 9.31 20.49
C ASN A 236 2.01 8.06 21.25
N GLY A 237 2.86 7.21 20.65
CA GLY A 237 3.30 5.93 21.22
C GLY A 237 2.17 4.91 21.41
N GLN A 238 1.14 4.98 20.56
CA GLN A 238 -0.03 4.09 20.59
C GLN A 238 0.04 3.05 19.47
N ASN A 239 -0.57 1.87 19.68
CA ASN A 239 -0.60 0.79 18.70
C ASN A 239 -1.45 1.16 17.48
N ALA A 240 -0.88 1.03 16.28
CA ALA A 240 -1.53 1.34 15.00
C ALA A 240 -2.76 0.47 14.70
N SER A 241 -2.74 -0.80 15.11
CA SER A 241 -3.83 -1.76 14.88
C SER A 241 -5.15 -1.36 15.54
N GLN A 242 -5.12 -0.69 16.68
CA GLN A 242 -6.34 -0.18 17.35
C GLN A 242 -6.93 1.03 16.62
N SER A 243 -6.09 1.86 16.04
CA SER A 243 -6.52 3.06 15.30
C SER A 243 -7.12 2.72 13.93
N ALA A 244 -6.65 1.66 13.26
CA ALA A 244 -7.18 1.21 11.98
C ALA A 244 -8.57 0.57 12.12
N SER A 245 -8.79 -0.23 13.16
CA SER A 245 -10.02 -1.02 13.33
C SER A 245 -11.29 -0.19 13.45
N SER A 246 -11.21 1.01 14.03
CA SER A 246 -12.38 1.86 14.29
C SER A 246 -12.85 2.66 13.06
N LEU A 247 -12.05 2.72 11.98
CA LEU A 247 -12.27 3.60 10.84
C LEU A 247 -12.73 2.89 9.56
N LEU A 248 -12.65 1.55 9.53
CA LEU A 248 -12.92 0.74 8.34
C LEU A 248 -14.31 0.08 8.35
N SER A 249 -15.30 0.65 9.03
CA SER A 249 -16.69 0.25 8.90
C SER A 249 -17.38 1.03 7.78
N PHE A 250 -17.84 0.31 6.76
CA PHE A 250 -18.69 0.82 5.66
C PHE A 250 -20.13 0.86 6.12
#